data_4ab0ffa9c6ac00fbd589e308c0f073dc
#
_entry.id   4ab0ffa9c6ac00fbd589e308c0f073dc
#
_cell.length_a   1.000
_cell.length_b   1.000
_cell.length_c   1.000
_cell.angle_alpha   90.00
_cell.angle_beta   90.00
_cell.angle_gamma   90.00
#
_symmetry.space_group_name_H-M   'P 1'
#
loop_
_entity.id
_entity.type
_entity.pdbx_description
1 polymer ?
#
loop_
_entity_poly.entity_id
_entity_poly.type
_entity_poly.pdbx_seq_one_letter_code
_entity_poly.pdbx_strand_id
1 'polypeptide(L)'
;MELIFLGLAAVALISGVLVVFQTSPLYSALWLIVNFFAVAGIYLVLHAEFIAAIQIIVYAGAIMVLFLFVIMLLNLRQAEEPTKRPYSAQKVAGFFLSVAMAFFIAYGMASVHLGPAAPATPGLGNTESIAKLLFTDYLLPFEVTSVLLLVSIVGAVVLSKSKLE
;
A
#
# COMPACT_ATOMS: atom_id res chain seq x y z
N MET A 1 -14.22 9.37 17.31
CA MET A 1 -13.65 9.08 15.98
C MET A 1 -12.18 9.46 15.89
N GLU A 2 -11.77 10.65 16.37
CA GLU A 2 -10.38 11.11 16.28
C GLU A 2 -9.37 10.19 16.97
N LEU A 3 -9.66 9.70 18.17
CA LEU A 3 -8.77 8.78 18.90
C LEU A 3 -8.55 7.46 18.17
N ILE A 4 -9.58 6.93 17.51
CA ILE A 4 -9.47 5.70 16.72
C ILE A 4 -8.60 5.96 15.49
N PHE A 5 -8.82 7.08 14.81
CA PHE A 5 -8.00 7.51 13.67
C PHE A 5 -6.52 7.66 14.07
N LEU A 6 -6.23 8.35 15.16
CA LEU A 6 -4.86 8.53 15.65
C LEU A 6 -4.21 7.21 16.05
N GLY A 7 -4.97 6.30 16.66
CA GLY A 7 -4.49 4.96 17.00
C GLY A 7 -4.11 4.16 15.75
N LEU A 8 -4.99 4.13 14.75
CA LEU A 8 -4.74 3.43 13.47
C LEU A 8 -3.58 4.09 12.69
N ALA A 9 -3.52 5.41 12.66
CA ALA A 9 -2.42 6.14 12.04
C ALA A 9 -1.07 5.83 12.72
N ALA A 10 -1.03 5.76 14.05
CA ALA A 10 0.17 5.37 14.79
C ALA A 10 0.60 3.94 14.43
N VAL A 11 -0.35 2.98 14.38
CA VAL A 11 -0.06 1.61 13.96
C VAL A 11 0.47 1.56 12.53
N ALA A 12 -0.13 2.31 11.60
CA ALA A 12 0.32 2.38 10.21
C ALA A 12 1.74 2.94 10.10
N LEU A 13 2.06 4.01 10.82
CA LEU A 13 3.39 4.61 10.83
C LEU A 13 4.44 3.67 11.43
N ILE A 14 4.15 3.08 12.59
CA ILE A 14 5.07 2.16 13.27
C ILE A 14 5.32 0.92 12.41
N SER A 15 4.27 0.29 11.89
CA SER A 15 4.41 -0.87 11.01
C SER A 15 5.17 -0.53 9.74
N GLY A 16 4.91 0.62 9.11
CA GLY A 16 5.63 1.10 7.93
C GLY A 16 7.14 1.29 8.19
N VAL A 17 7.49 1.85 9.34
CA VAL A 17 8.90 1.98 9.76
C VAL A 17 9.51 0.60 9.97
N LEU A 18 8.81 -0.32 10.64
CA LEU A 18 9.31 -1.68 10.89
C LEU A 18 9.50 -2.49 9.61
N VAL A 19 8.67 -2.28 8.57
CA VAL A 19 8.88 -2.88 7.24
C VAL A 19 10.26 -2.55 6.69
N VAL A 20 10.70 -1.30 6.82
CA VAL A 20 11.97 -0.82 6.25
C VAL A 20 13.19 -1.28 7.08
N PHE A 21 13.06 -1.28 8.40
CA PHE A 21 14.18 -1.63 9.29
C PHE A 21 14.35 -3.13 9.51
N GLN A 22 13.37 -3.95 9.10
CA GLN A 22 13.47 -5.38 9.28
C GLN A 22 14.47 -6.00 8.29
N THR A 23 15.36 -6.84 8.80
CA THR A 23 16.40 -7.52 8.01
C THR A 23 15.86 -8.77 7.30
N SER A 24 14.86 -9.42 7.87
CA SER A 24 14.24 -10.62 7.31
C SER A 24 13.07 -10.26 6.38
N PRO A 25 13.11 -10.67 5.09
CA PRO A 25 12.03 -10.39 4.14
C PRO A 25 10.66 -10.90 4.61
N LEU A 26 10.63 -12.04 5.30
CA LEU A 26 9.39 -12.62 5.81
C LEU A 26 8.76 -11.74 6.89
N TYR A 27 9.54 -11.28 7.87
CA TYR A 27 9.02 -10.40 8.92
C TYR A 27 8.65 -9.01 8.39
N SER A 28 9.41 -8.51 7.40
CA SER A 28 9.05 -7.27 6.70
C SER A 28 7.68 -7.38 6.03
N ALA A 29 7.42 -8.50 5.33
CA ALA A 29 6.12 -8.77 4.71
C ALA A 29 4.99 -8.87 5.74
N LEU A 30 5.22 -9.49 6.91
CA LEU A 30 4.22 -9.55 7.98
C LEU A 30 3.89 -8.15 8.53
N TRP A 31 4.88 -7.29 8.74
CA TRP A 31 4.64 -5.90 9.14
C TRP A 31 3.87 -5.10 8.09
N LEU A 32 4.11 -5.39 6.80
CA LEU A 32 3.37 -4.77 5.71
C LEU A 32 1.89 -5.18 5.71
N ILE A 33 1.58 -6.44 6.06
CA ILE A 33 0.19 -6.88 6.23
C ILE A 33 -0.48 -6.11 7.39
N VAL A 34 0.20 -5.97 8.53
CA VAL A 34 -0.30 -5.16 9.65
C VAL A 34 -0.58 -3.71 9.20
N ASN A 35 0.33 -3.15 8.41
CA ASN A 35 0.16 -1.81 7.83
C ASN A 35 -1.11 -1.72 6.97
N PHE A 36 -1.35 -2.70 6.09
CA PHE A 36 -2.54 -2.71 5.23
C PHE A 36 -3.84 -2.82 6.01
N PHE A 37 -3.87 -3.60 7.10
CA PHE A 37 -5.03 -3.63 8.00
C PHE A 37 -5.26 -2.29 8.70
N ALA A 38 -4.22 -1.62 9.15
CA ALA A 38 -4.32 -0.30 9.76
C ALA A 38 -4.85 0.74 8.76
N VAL A 39 -4.35 0.72 7.52
CA VAL A 39 -4.83 1.59 6.43
C VAL A 39 -6.29 1.29 6.08
N ALA A 40 -6.69 0.02 6.01
CA ALA A 40 -8.10 -0.34 5.80
C ALA A 40 -8.99 0.19 6.94
N GLY A 41 -8.52 0.13 8.19
CA GLY A 41 -9.21 0.72 9.33
C GLY A 41 -9.35 2.25 9.21
N ILE A 42 -8.32 2.94 8.71
CA ILE A 42 -8.38 4.38 8.43
C ILE A 42 -9.46 4.68 7.37
N TYR A 43 -9.53 3.89 6.29
CA TYR A 43 -10.57 4.04 5.29
C TYR A 43 -11.98 3.87 5.87
N LEU A 44 -12.19 2.91 6.80
CA LEU A 44 -13.47 2.76 7.49
C LEU A 44 -13.83 3.99 8.32
N VAL A 45 -12.86 4.56 9.04
CA VAL A 45 -13.08 5.80 9.82
C VAL A 45 -13.43 6.97 8.93
N LEU A 46 -12.93 6.99 7.69
CA LEU A 46 -13.22 8.00 6.67
C LEU A 46 -14.51 7.71 5.86
N HIS A 47 -15.30 6.71 6.26
CA HIS A 47 -16.51 6.27 5.54
C HIS A 47 -16.28 5.80 4.09
N ALA A 48 -15.05 5.33 3.78
CA ALA A 48 -14.68 4.76 2.49
C ALA A 48 -14.73 3.22 2.53
N GLU A 49 -15.91 2.66 2.81
CA GLU A 49 -16.10 1.22 3.08
C GLU A 49 -15.67 0.34 1.92
N PHE A 50 -16.00 0.73 0.68
CA PHE A 50 -15.62 0.00 -0.52
C PHE A 50 -14.11 -0.10 -0.70
N ILE A 51 -13.41 1.01 -0.48
CA ILE A 51 -11.94 1.07 -0.59
C ILE A 51 -11.28 0.26 0.53
N ALA A 52 -11.84 0.29 1.74
CA ALA A 52 -11.39 -0.55 2.85
C ALA A 52 -11.50 -2.04 2.52
N ALA A 53 -12.62 -2.47 1.93
CA ALA A 53 -12.82 -3.85 1.51
C ALA A 53 -11.80 -4.27 0.44
N ILE A 54 -11.57 -3.45 -0.58
CA ILE A 54 -10.55 -3.70 -1.62
C ILE A 54 -9.15 -3.76 -1.00
N GLN A 55 -8.82 -2.89 -0.06
CA GLN A 55 -7.53 -2.91 0.64
C GLN A 55 -7.26 -4.27 1.29
N ILE A 56 -8.27 -4.86 1.93
CA ILE A 56 -8.12 -6.17 2.58
C ILE A 56 -8.10 -7.30 1.55
N ILE A 57 -9.05 -7.32 0.62
CA ILE A 57 -9.21 -8.45 -0.31
C ILE A 57 -8.03 -8.52 -1.28
N VAL A 58 -7.65 -7.40 -1.89
CA VAL A 58 -6.65 -7.35 -2.93
C VAL A 58 -5.25 -7.22 -2.35
N TYR A 59 -5.00 -6.17 -1.53
CA TYR A 59 -3.65 -5.90 -1.03
C TYR A 59 -3.22 -6.89 0.06
N ALA A 60 -3.96 -7.00 1.15
CA ALA A 60 -3.60 -7.90 2.24
C ALA A 60 -3.84 -9.38 1.88
N GLY A 61 -4.89 -9.67 1.11
CA GLY A 61 -5.26 -11.02 0.71
C GLY A 61 -4.46 -11.51 -0.50
N ALA A 62 -4.78 -11.04 -1.71
CA ALA A 62 -4.23 -11.62 -2.93
C ALA A 62 -2.74 -11.31 -3.12
N ILE A 63 -2.37 -10.02 -3.08
CA ILE A 63 -1.00 -9.60 -3.41
C ILE A 63 -0.01 -10.05 -2.32
N MET A 64 -0.34 -9.83 -1.03
CA MET A 64 0.60 -10.18 0.04
C MET A 64 0.75 -11.67 0.24
N VAL A 65 -0.31 -12.44 0.07
CA VAL A 65 -0.23 -13.91 0.14
C VAL A 65 0.66 -14.43 -0.99
N LEU A 66 0.47 -13.93 -2.22
CA LEU A 66 1.34 -14.28 -3.35
C LEU A 66 2.80 -13.91 -3.06
N PHE A 67 3.04 -12.70 -2.53
CA PHE A 67 4.37 -12.22 -2.20
C PHE A 67 5.06 -13.08 -1.12
N LEU A 68 4.31 -13.49 -0.07
CA LEU A 68 4.81 -14.41 0.95
C LEU A 68 5.20 -15.77 0.36
N PHE A 69 4.38 -16.32 -0.52
CA PHE A 69 4.70 -17.57 -1.21
C PHE A 69 5.97 -17.45 -2.04
N VAL A 70 6.12 -16.37 -2.80
CA VAL A 70 7.33 -16.13 -3.62
C VAL A 70 8.58 -16.02 -2.74
N ILE A 71 8.53 -15.24 -1.65
CA ILE A 71 9.68 -15.11 -0.72
C ILE A 71 10.04 -16.48 -0.11
N MET A 72 9.03 -17.26 0.26
CA MET A 72 9.24 -18.58 0.84
C MET A 72 9.84 -19.55 -0.18
N LEU A 73 9.37 -19.55 -1.44
CA LEU A 73 9.89 -20.42 -2.49
C LEU A 73 11.31 -20.04 -2.92
N LEU A 74 11.62 -18.75 -2.98
CA LEU A 74 12.96 -18.28 -3.34
C LEU A 74 13.99 -18.50 -2.23
N ASN A 75 13.55 -18.98 -1.05
CA ASN A 75 14.42 -19.24 0.11
C ASN A 75 15.37 -18.06 0.45
N LEU A 76 14.86 -16.83 0.37
CA LEU A 76 15.60 -15.60 0.65
C LEU A 76 16.05 -15.48 2.12
N ARG A 77 16.04 -16.60 2.85
CA ARG A 77 16.35 -16.67 4.29
C ARG A 77 17.82 -16.42 4.62
N GLN A 78 18.70 -16.46 3.62
CA GLN A 78 20.12 -16.18 3.75
C GLN A 78 20.48 -14.91 2.99
N ALA A 79 20.03 -13.74 3.47
CA ALA A 79 20.86 -12.57 3.25
C ALA A 79 22.16 -12.81 4.02
N GLU A 80 23.27 -12.95 3.31
CA GLU A 80 24.62 -13.04 3.85
C GLU A 80 24.77 -12.04 5.00
N GLU A 81 25.49 -12.47 6.07
CA GLU A 81 25.83 -11.59 7.18
C GLU A 81 26.22 -10.21 6.66
N PRO A 82 25.64 -9.13 7.20
CA PRO A 82 25.95 -7.80 6.74
C PRO A 82 27.45 -7.59 6.93
N THR A 83 28.22 -7.75 5.87
CA THR A 83 29.60 -7.29 5.83
C THR A 83 29.58 -5.87 6.37
N LYS A 84 30.22 -5.65 7.50
CA LYS A 84 30.36 -4.32 8.14
C LYS A 84 31.05 -3.38 7.16
N ARG A 85 30.34 -2.93 6.14
CA ARG A 85 30.82 -1.88 5.26
C ARG A 85 30.83 -0.58 6.07
N PRO A 86 31.94 0.13 6.14
CA PRO A 86 32.00 1.42 6.82
C PRO A 86 30.89 2.32 6.26
N TYR A 87 30.35 3.19 7.09
CA TYR A 87 29.33 4.16 6.71
C TYR A 87 29.74 4.86 5.43
N SER A 88 29.17 4.46 4.30
CA SER A 88 29.51 5.07 3.03
C SER A 88 28.89 6.46 3.00
N ALA A 89 29.56 7.44 2.38
CA ALA A 89 29.03 8.79 2.17
C ALA A 89 27.59 8.79 1.58
N GLN A 90 27.26 7.74 0.82
CA GLN A 90 25.91 7.52 0.28
C GLN A 90 24.83 7.34 1.35
N LYS A 91 25.12 6.63 2.47
CA LYS A 91 24.14 6.46 3.57
C LYS A 91 23.90 7.76 4.29
N VAL A 92 24.96 8.55 4.50
CA VAL A 92 24.85 9.88 5.13
C VAL A 92 24.08 10.83 4.22
N ALA A 93 24.42 10.87 2.92
CA ALA A 93 23.70 11.69 1.94
C ALA A 93 22.21 11.27 1.83
N GLY A 94 21.92 9.96 1.82
CA GLY A 94 20.54 9.44 1.81
C GLY A 94 19.74 9.87 3.05
N PHE A 95 20.36 9.85 4.23
CA PHE A 95 19.72 10.31 5.47
C PHE A 95 19.38 11.81 5.39
N PHE A 96 20.31 12.67 5.01
CA PHE A 96 20.05 14.10 4.88
C PHE A 96 19.00 14.39 3.80
N LEU A 97 19.03 13.68 2.68
CA LEU A 97 18.04 13.85 1.63
C LEU A 97 16.63 13.45 2.10
N SER A 98 16.50 12.33 2.84
CA SER A 98 15.21 11.89 3.38
C SER A 98 14.65 12.86 4.41
N VAL A 99 15.50 13.40 5.29
CA VAL A 99 15.09 14.41 6.28
C VAL A 99 14.67 15.71 5.57
N ALA A 100 15.43 16.17 4.57
CA ALA A 100 15.07 17.34 3.78
C ALA A 100 13.71 17.15 3.07
N MET A 101 13.49 15.98 2.46
CA MET A 101 12.22 15.66 1.79
C MET A 101 11.05 15.65 2.78
N ALA A 102 11.22 15.02 3.95
CA ALA A 102 10.20 15.02 5.00
C ALA A 102 9.89 16.44 5.49
N PHE A 103 10.92 17.28 5.65
CA PHE A 103 10.76 18.69 6.01
C PHE A 103 9.97 19.46 4.95
N PHE A 104 10.30 19.30 3.66
CA PHE A 104 9.57 19.98 2.58
C PHE A 104 8.11 19.56 2.51
N ILE A 105 7.82 18.26 2.71
CA ILE A 105 6.44 17.76 2.75
C ILE A 105 5.69 18.37 3.95
N ALA A 106 6.29 18.34 5.14
CA ALA A 106 5.68 18.90 6.35
C ALA A 106 5.44 20.42 6.23
N TYR A 107 6.43 21.15 5.68
CA TYR A 107 6.32 22.57 5.43
C TYR A 107 5.24 22.89 4.39
N GLY A 108 5.19 22.12 3.30
CA GLY A 108 4.15 22.25 2.28
C GLY A 108 2.76 22.04 2.87
N MET A 109 2.57 20.99 3.67
CA MET A 109 1.29 20.74 4.35
C MET A 109 0.91 21.84 5.35
N ALA A 110 1.88 22.37 6.10
CA ALA A 110 1.65 23.47 7.04
C ALA A 110 1.33 24.81 6.35
N SER A 111 1.85 25.01 5.12
CA SER A 111 1.62 26.24 4.34
C SER A 111 0.28 26.22 3.59
N VAL A 112 -0.32 25.06 3.38
CA VAL A 112 -1.64 24.97 2.78
C VAL A 112 -2.70 25.39 3.79
N HIS A 113 -3.21 26.60 3.63
CA HIS A 113 -4.42 27.02 4.32
C HIS A 113 -5.58 26.23 3.74
N LEU A 114 -5.92 25.12 4.42
CA LEU A 114 -7.16 24.42 4.13
C LEU A 114 -8.29 25.39 4.46
N GLY A 115 -8.96 25.90 3.45
CA GLY A 115 -10.19 26.66 3.63
C GLY A 115 -11.20 25.84 4.44
N PRO A 116 -12.29 26.44 4.93
CA PRO A 116 -13.30 25.70 5.67
C PRO A 116 -13.69 24.46 4.87
N ALA A 117 -13.65 23.29 5.53
CA ALA A 117 -13.97 22.03 4.91
C ALA A 117 -15.32 22.17 4.19
N ALA A 118 -15.35 21.89 2.89
CA ALA A 118 -16.59 21.82 2.17
C ALA A 118 -17.54 20.85 2.91
N PRO A 119 -18.84 21.19 3.06
CA PRO A 119 -19.76 20.32 3.76
C PRO A 119 -19.66 18.92 3.13
N ALA A 120 -19.43 17.92 3.96
CA ALA A 120 -19.35 16.54 3.52
C ALA A 120 -20.63 16.19 2.76
N THR A 121 -20.53 15.93 1.48
CA THR A 121 -21.67 15.51 0.67
C THR A 121 -22.06 14.12 1.17
N PRO A 122 -23.25 13.92 1.72
CA PRO A 122 -23.69 12.62 2.22
C PRO A 122 -23.59 11.58 1.10
N GLY A 123 -22.88 10.46 1.35
CA GLY A 123 -22.74 9.38 0.37
C GLY A 123 -21.51 9.44 -0.53
N LEU A 124 -20.65 10.46 -0.44
CA LEU A 124 -19.34 10.41 -1.08
C LEU A 124 -18.49 9.31 -0.42
N GLY A 125 -18.01 8.35 -1.24
CA GLY A 125 -17.25 7.20 -0.75
C GLY A 125 -18.08 5.93 -0.55
N ASN A 126 -19.40 6.00 -0.63
CA ASN A 126 -20.27 4.84 -0.65
C ASN A 126 -20.08 4.01 -1.93
N THR A 127 -20.21 2.70 -1.83
CA THR A 127 -20.12 1.75 -2.96
C THR A 127 -20.98 2.15 -4.15
N GLU A 128 -22.19 2.65 -3.90
CA GLU A 128 -23.13 3.08 -4.94
C GLU A 128 -22.60 4.29 -5.72
N SER A 129 -22.04 5.30 -5.04
CA SER A 129 -21.50 6.49 -5.70
C SER A 129 -20.27 6.17 -6.56
N ILE A 130 -19.40 5.27 -6.06
CA ILE A 130 -18.23 4.80 -6.82
C ILE A 130 -18.68 3.99 -8.04
N ALA A 131 -19.64 3.08 -7.88
CA ALA A 131 -20.17 2.30 -8.98
C ALA A 131 -20.78 3.19 -10.06
N LYS A 132 -21.57 4.20 -9.64
CA LYS A 132 -22.17 5.17 -10.58
C LYS A 132 -21.10 5.91 -11.40
N LEU A 133 -20.07 6.41 -10.76
CA LEU A 133 -18.95 7.08 -11.45
C LEU A 133 -18.18 6.13 -12.39
N LEU A 134 -17.94 4.88 -11.99
CA LEU A 134 -17.26 3.87 -12.80
C LEU A 134 -18.03 3.54 -14.08
N PHE A 135 -19.37 3.48 -14.00
CA PHE A 135 -20.21 3.12 -15.16
C PHE A 135 -20.72 4.33 -15.95
N THR A 136 -20.32 5.56 -15.59
CA THR A 136 -20.65 6.78 -16.35
C THR A 136 -19.38 7.50 -16.79
N ASP A 137 -18.77 8.29 -15.91
CA ASP A 137 -17.66 9.18 -16.22
C ASP A 137 -16.34 8.42 -16.45
N TYR A 138 -16.15 7.29 -15.76
CA TYR A 138 -14.94 6.47 -15.81
C TYR A 138 -15.14 5.12 -16.53
N LEU A 139 -16.13 5.03 -17.40
CA LEU A 139 -16.45 3.81 -18.15
C LEU A 139 -15.25 3.31 -18.98
N LEU A 140 -14.59 4.20 -19.69
CA LEU A 140 -13.45 3.85 -20.55
C LEU A 140 -12.24 3.32 -19.76
N PRO A 141 -11.76 3.98 -18.71
CA PRO A 141 -10.75 3.41 -17.80
C PRO A 141 -11.16 2.06 -17.18
N PHE A 142 -12.43 1.89 -16.85
CA PHE A 142 -12.98 0.64 -16.30
C PHE A 142 -12.86 -0.50 -17.33
N GLU A 143 -13.26 -0.29 -18.58
CA GLU A 143 -13.14 -1.26 -19.67
C GLU A 143 -11.68 -1.65 -19.95
N VAL A 144 -10.77 -0.66 -20.02
CA VAL A 144 -9.34 -0.90 -20.22
C VAL A 144 -8.77 -1.75 -19.07
N THR A 145 -9.16 -1.46 -17.84
CA THR A 145 -8.71 -2.22 -16.66
C THR A 145 -9.23 -3.66 -16.70
N SER A 146 -10.46 -3.89 -17.17
CA SER A 146 -11.02 -5.23 -17.31
C SER A 146 -10.26 -6.07 -18.33
N VAL A 147 -9.88 -5.48 -19.46
CA VAL A 147 -9.03 -6.13 -20.48
C VAL A 147 -7.64 -6.44 -19.91
N LEU A 148 -7.05 -5.50 -19.15
CA LEU A 148 -5.75 -5.71 -18.49
C LEU A 148 -5.79 -6.89 -17.50
N LEU A 149 -6.86 -7.00 -16.70
CA LEU A 149 -7.07 -8.13 -15.78
C LEU A 149 -7.16 -9.46 -16.54
N LEU A 150 -7.90 -9.48 -17.65
CA LEU A 150 -8.05 -10.67 -18.47
C LEU A 150 -6.71 -11.11 -19.07
N VAL A 151 -5.95 -10.18 -19.64
CA VAL A 151 -4.60 -10.45 -20.17
C VAL A 151 -3.66 -10.94 -19.08
N SER A 152 -3.74 -10.36 -17.86
CA SER A 152 -2.92 -10.78 -16.73
C SER A 152 -3.22 -12.23 -16.30
N ILE A 153 -4.50 -12.61 -16.27
CA ILE A 153 -4.91 -14.00 -15.96
C ILE A 153 -4.39 -14.97 -17.03
N VAL A 154 -4.60 -14.66 -18.31
CA VAL A 154 -4.11 -15.47 -19.42
C VAL A 154 -2.59 -15.60 -19.37
N GLY A 155 -1.88 -14.47 -19.14
CA GLY A 155 -0.42 -14.47 -19.01
C GLY A 155 0.06 -15.35 -17.87
N ALA A 156 -0.56 -15.27 -16.70
CA ALA A 156 -0.23 -16.09 -15.54
C ALA A 156 -0.41 -17.60 -15.84
N VAL A 157 -1.51 -17.96 -16.49
CA VAL A 157 -1.79 -19.36 -16.87
C VAL A 157 -0.78 -19.86 -17.88
N VAL A 158 -0.46 -19.08 -18.91
CA VAL A 158 0.51 -19.46 -19.96
C VAL A 158 1.91 -19.63 -19.36
N LEU A 159 2.35 -18.71 -18.50
CA LEU A 159 3.67 -18.80 -17.86
C LEU A 159 3.77 -19.92 -16.83
N SER A 160 2.67 -20.31 -16.20
CA SER A 160 2.67 -21.42 -15.23
C SER A 160 2.68 -22.79 -15.88
N LYS A 161 2.32 -22.90 -17.15
CA LYS A 161 2.25 -24.18 -17.89
C LYS A 161 3.65 -24.64 -18.29
N SER A 162 4.13 -25.73 -17.71
CA SER A 162 5.50 -26.26 -17.91
C SER A 162 5.75 -26.88 -19.29
N LYS A 163 4.71 -27.31 -20.02
CA LYS A 163 4.79 -27.84 -21.40
C LYS A 163 3.54 -27.43 -22.17
N LEU A 164 3.74 -26.83 -23.32
CA LEU A 164 2.73 -26.70 -24.37
C LEU A 164 2.83 -28.01 -25.21
N GLU A 165 2.09 -29.06 -24.84
CA GLU A 165 1.78 -30.16 -25.75
C GLU A 165 0.57 -29.79 -26.58
#